data_5e81512f003b8b8e667d16f0ebade86f
#
_entry.id   5e81512f003b8b8e667d16f0ebade86f
#
_cell.length_a   1.000
_cell.length_b   1.000
_cell.length_c   1.000
_cell.angle_alpha   90.00
_cell.angle_beta   90.00
_cell.angle_gamma   90.00
#
_symmetry.space_group_name_H-M   'P 1'
#
loop_
_entity.id
_entity.type
_entity.pdbx_description
1 polymer ?
#
loop_
_entity_poly.entity_id
_entity_poly.type
_entity_poly.pdbx_seq_one_letter_code
_entity_poly.pdbx_strand_id
1 'polypeptide(L)'
;SGTASFLGNLTGDKQKDSNLIGQFGVGFYSVFMVADKVEVLTRPAKSKKDEATLWSSTGEESYKLKSSEKETRGTDIIIYLNDENKDFADKSRLKFLLEKYSQYINFPLSLNEEGGEVERVNESEALWLKSKNEISDEEYSDFYKFISYDQNDPILWVHNKVEGNNEYTNLLYIPKNPPFDLWNRE
;
A
#
# COMPACT_ATOMS: atom_id res chain seq x y z
N SER A 1 -17.93 10.82 9.45
CA SER A 1 -16.71 10.02 9.43
C SER A 1 -16.72 9.11 8.21
N GLY A 2 -15.57 8.85 7.63
CA GLY A 2 -15.42 7.96 6.48
C GLY A 2 -15.91 6.53 6.74
N THR A 3 -15.93 6.08 7.99
CA THR A 3 -16.38 4.75 8.40
C THR A 3 -17.84 4.47 8.04
N ALA A 4 -18.75 5.43 8.22
CA ALA A 4 -20.16 5.24 7.85
C ALA A 4 -20.33 5.13 6.33
N SER A 5 -19.57 5.90 5.56
CA SER A 5 -19.56 5.82 4.10
C SER A 5 -18.93 4.50 3.63
N PHE A 6 -17.87 4.04 4.28
CA PHE A 6 -17.25 2.75 4.01
C PHE A 6 -18.23 1.59 4.23
N LEU A 7 -18.91 1.56 5.38
CA LEU A 7 -19.92 0.55 5.69
C LEU A 7 -21.10 0.55 4.71
N GLY A 8 -21.51 1.73 4.24
CA GLY A 8 -22.55 1.86 3.22
C GLY A 8 -22.14 1.36 1.83
N ASN A 9 -20.85 1.24 1.56
CA ASN A 9 -20.31 0.71 0.31
C ASN A 9 -20.06 -0.81 0.34
N LEU A 10 -20.16 -1.44 1.51
CA LEU A 10 -20.06 -2.89 1.61
C LEU A 10 -21.27 -3.53 0.91
N THR A 11 -20.99 -4.38 -0.05
CA THR A 11 -22.02 -5.05 -0.87
C THR A 11 -22.41 -6.43 -0.30
N GLY A 12 -21.64 -6.96 0.65
CA GLY A 12 -21.70 -8.34 1.11
C GLY A 12 -21.01 -9.33 0.15
N ASP A 13 -20.48 -8.83 -0.96
CA ASP A 13 -19.69 -9.62 -1.91
C ASP A 13 -18.22 -9.52 -1.50
N LYS A 14 -17.66 -10.61 -0.99
CA LYS A 14 -16.30 -10.67 -0.47
C LYS A 14 -15.24 -10.20 -1.48
N GLN A 15 -15.41 -10.48 -2.77
CA GLN A 15 -14.48 -10.06 -3.81
C GLN A 15 -14.50 -8.55 -4.07
N LYS A 16 -15.68 -7.96 -4.07
CA LYS A 16 -15.84 -6.50 -4.24
C LYS A 16 -15.41 -5.74 -2.98
N ASP A 17 -15.74 -6.29 -1.82
CA ASP A 17 -15.46 -5.68 -0.53
C ASP A 17 -13.97 -5.76 -0.16
N SER A 18 -13.23 -6.77 -0.64
CA SER A 18 -11.78 -6.91 -0.43
C SER A 18 -10.95 -5.81 -1.07
N ASN A 19 -11.48 -5.12 -2.07
CA ASN A 19 -10.82 -3.99 -2.73
C ASN A 19 -11.04 -2.65 -2.00
N LEU A 20 -11.79 -2.64 -0.90
CA LEU A 20 -12.02 -1.43 -0.13
C LEU A 20 -10.89 -1.21 0.88
N ILE A 21 -10.24 -0.05 0.81
CA ILE A 21 -9.19 0.40 1.73
C ILE A 21 -9.76 1.55 2.59
N GLY A 22 -9.35 1.62 3.86
CA GLY A 22 -9.72 2.72 4.75
C GLY A 22 -10.91 2.44 5.65
N GLN A 23 -11.09 1.20 6.08
CA GLN A 23 -12.19 0.76 6.94
C GLN A 23 -12.40 1.64 8.19
N PHE A 24 -11.33 2.05 8.86
CA PHE A 24 -11.39 2.83 10.09
C PHE A 24 -11.38 4.34 9.87
N GLY A 25 -11.05 4.83 8.65
CA GLY A 25 -11.01 6.24 8.30
C GLY A 25 -9.96 7.08 9.07
N VAL A 26 -8.97 6.43 9.67
CA VAL A 26 -7.94 7.10 10.50
C VAL A 26 -6.53 7.05 9.90
N GLY A 27 -6.29 6.22 8.89
CA GLY A 27 -4.96 6.05 8.30
C GLY A 27 -4.32 7.34 7.78
N PHE A 28 -5.13 8.26 7.25
CA PHE A 28 -4.65 9.55 6.77
C PHE A 28 -3.97 10.37 7.87
N TYR A 29 -4.43 10.29 9.11
CA TYR A 29 -3.88 11.09 10.20
C TYR A 29 -2.45 10.70 10.59
N SER A 30 -2.00 9.50 10.22
CA SER A 30 -0.62 9.06 10.46
C SER A 30 0.42 9.94 9.75
N VAL A 31 0.03 10.66 8.71
CA VAL A 31 0.91 11.60 7.99
C VAL A 31 1.48 12.69 8.91
N PHE A 32 0.74 13.10 9.94
CA PHE A 32 1.20 14.11 10.90
C PHE A 32 2.28 13.62 11.87
N MET A 33 2.60 12.33 11.87
CA MET A 33 3.75 11.81 12.60
C MET A 33 5.09 12.21 11.95
N VAL A 34 5.06 12.54 10.64
CA VAL A 34 6.27 12.86 9.86
C VAL A 34 6.23 14.25 9.24
N ALA A 35 5.12 14.97 9.37
CA ALA A 35 4.89 16.23 8.68
C ALA A 35 4.54 17.38 9.64
N ASP A 36 5.11 18.56 9.38
CA ASP A 36 4.72 19.82 10.03
C ASP A 36 3.43 20.39 9.42
N LYS A 37 3.16 20.07 8.15
CA LYS A 37 1.99 20.55 7.42
C LYS A 37 1.62 19.58 6.32
N VAL A 38 0.32 19.46 6.07
CA VAL A 38 -0.23 18.69 4.93
C VAL A 38 -1.20 19.56 4.15
N GLU A 39 -1.12 19.48 2.83
CA GLU A 39 -2.08 20.07 1.91
C GLU A 39 -2.71 18.99 1.05
N VAL A 40 -4.01 19.08 0.82
CA VAL A 40 -4.77 18.19 -0.06
C VAL A 40 -5.49 19.02 -1.10
N LEU A 41 -5.03 18.92 -2.35
CA LEU A 41 -5.67 19.56 -3.50
C LEU A 41 -6.48 18.49 -4.24
N THR A 42 -7.80 18.64 -4.25
CA THR A 42 -8.68 17.63 -4.82
C THR A 42 -9.69 18.23 -5.79
N ARG A 43 -9.96 17.51 -6.87
CA ARG A 43 -10.99 17.82 -7.84
C ARG A 43 -11.81 16.58 -8.20
N PRO A 44 -13.15 16.59 -8.03
CA PRO A 44 -14.03 15.49 -8.41
C PRO A 44 -13.99 15.22 -9.94
N ALA A 45 -14.27 13.98 -10.33
CA ALA A 45 -14.15 13.54 -11.74
C ALA A 45 -15.07 14.31 -12.71
N LYS A 46 -16.21 14.81 -12.24
CA LYS A 46 -17.22 15.46 -13.08
C LYS A 46 -17.29 16.97 -12.88
N SER A 47 -16.35 17.58 -12.16
CA SER A 47 -16.31 19.00 -11.88
C SER A 47 -15.41 19.75 -12.86
N LYS A 48 -15.58 21.08 -12.94
CA LYS A 48 -14.70 21.96 -13.70
C LYS A 48 -13.37 22.18 -12.96
N LYS A 49 -12.37 22.72 -13.65
CA LYS A 49 -11.03 22.92 -13.07
C LYS A 49 -11.00 23.91 -11.90
N ASP A 50 -11.87 24.91 -11.94
CA ASP A 50 -12.05 25.96 -10.92
C ASP A 50 -12.92 25.51 -9.72
N GLU A 51 -13.45 24.29 -9.76
CA GLU A 51 -14.21 23.68 -8.66
C GLU A 51 -13.34 22.76 -7.77
N ALA A 52 -12.03 22.91 -7.85
CA ALA A 52 -11.13 22.21 -6.94
C ALA A 52 -11.14 22.83 -5.54
N THR A 53 -10.83 22.00 -4.56
CA THR A 53 -10.71 22.42 -3.15
C THR A 53 -9.30 22.14 -2.65
N LEU A 54 -8.72 23.13 -1.99
CA LEU A 54 -7.47 22.99 -1.23
C LEU A 54 -7.80 22.95 0.25
N TRP A 55 -7.50 21.84 0.88
CA TRP A 55 -7.50 21.66 2.33
C TRP A 55 -6.07 21.73 2.85
N SER A 56 -5.85 22.35 4.01
CA SER A 56 -4.53 22.35 4.66
C SER A 56 -4.65 22.32 6.18
N SER A 57 -3.73 21.63 6.84
CA SER A 57 -3.62 21.55 8.30
C SER A 57 -2.19 21.31 8.74
N THR A 58 -1.89 21.70 9.99
CA THR A 58 -0.66 21.37 10.73
C THR A 58 -0.85 20.19 11.69
N GLY A 59 -2.03 19.53 11.67
CA GLY A 59 -2.34 18.44 12.59
C GLY A 59 -2.90 18.89 13.94
N GLU A 60 -3.02 20.19 14.17
CA GLU A 60 -3.63 20.79 15.36
C GLU A 60 -5.16 20.84 15.25
N GLU A 61 -5.82 21.61 16.12
CA GLU A 61 -7.28 21.66 16.25
C GLU A 61 -8.02 22.20 15.03
N SER A 62 -7.31 22.85 14.09
CA SER A 62 -7.93 23.55 12.96
C SER A 62 -7.39 23.14 11.60
N TYR A 63 -8.21 23.36 10.58
CA TYR A 63 -7.82 23.22 9.18
C TYR A 63 -8.34 24.43 8.38
N LYS A 64 -7.80 24.62 7.20
CA LYS A 64 -8.22 25.67 6.26
C LYS A 64 -8.78 25.02 5.00
N LEU A 65 -9.88 25.57 4.49
CA LEU A 65 -10.45 25.24 3.20
C LEU A 65 -10.45 26.46 2.30
N LYS A 66 -10.00 26.28 1.05
CA LYS A 66 -10.02 27.33 0.01
C LYS A 66 -10.47 26.73 -1.31
N SER A 67 -11.22 27.50 -2.10
CA SER A 67 -11.42 27.19 -3.51
C SER A 67 -10.09 27.29 -4.25
N SER A 68 -9.84 26.40 -5.19
CA SER A 68 -8.59 26.33 -5.95
C SER A 68 -8.85 25.84 -7.37
N GLU A 69 -7.82 25.82 -8.19
CA GLU A 69 -7.85 25.25 -9.52
C GLU A 69 -6.96 24.01 -9.59
N LYS A 70 -7.40 23.01 -10.37
CA LYS A 70 -6.63 21.79 -10.67
C LYS A 70 -6.98 21.32 -12.09
N GLU A 71 -5.97 21.20 -12.94
CA GLU A 71 -6.18 20.88 -14.35
C GLU A 71 -6.75 19.46 -14.54
N THR A 72 -6.25 18.49 -13.77
CA THR A 72 -6.69 17.10 -13.84
C THR A 72 -7.61 16.73 -12.68
N ARG A 73 -8.52 15.79 -12.88
CA ARG A 73 -9.27 15.17 -11.79
C ARG A 73 -8.34 14.40 -10.86
N GLY A 74 -8.75 14.20 -9.61
CA GLY A 74 -8.02 13.40 -8.64
C GLY A 74 -7.56 14.24 -7.45
N THR A 75 -6.69 13.66 -6.65
CA THR A 75 -6.23 14.24 -5.38
C THR A 75 -4.71 14.23 -5.33
N ASP A 76 -4.14 15.39 -5.04
CA ASP A 76 -2.72 15.55 -4.71
C ASP A 76 -2.61 15.77 -3.21
N ILE A 77 -1.72 15.02 -2.56
CA ILE A 77 -1.40 15.19 -1.15
C ILE A 77 0.03 15.66 -1.06
N ILE A 78 0.22 16.87 -0.57
CA ILE A 78 1.51 17.51 -0.41
C ILE A 78 1.90 17.47 1.05
N ILE A 79 3.00 16.79 1.35
CA ILE A 79 3.48 16.53 2.70
C ILE A 79 4.74 17.35 2.92
N TYR A 80 4.69 18.31 3.84
CA TYR A 80 5.84 19.10 4.28
C TYR A 80 6.48 18.37 5.45
N LEU A 81 7.51 17.58 5.16
CA LEU A 81 8.20 16.77 6.15
C LEU A 81 8.87 17.64 7.22
N ASN A 82 8.79 17.22 8.48
CA ASN A 82 9.54 17.80 9.57
C ASN A 82 11.04 17.47 9.45
N ASP A 83 11.88 18.16 10.22
CA ASP A 83 13.34 18.04 10.12
C ASP A 83 13.87 16.65 10.44
N GLU A 84 13.18 15.91 11.33
CA GLU A 84 13.59 14.58 11.78
C GLU A 84 13.26 13.47 10.76
N ASN A 85 12.37 13.75 9.80
CA ASN A 85 11.81 12.74 8.88
C ASN A 85 12.10 13.06 7.41
N LYS A 86 13.12 13.85 7.11
CA LYS A 86 13.51 14.24 5.72
C LYS A 86 13.93 13.05 4.86
N ASP A 87 14.35 11.95 5.47
CA ASP A 87 14.69 10.70 4.78
C ASP A 87 13.50 10.08 4.03
N PHE A 88 12.26 10.40 4.40
CA PHE A 88 11.07 10.02 3.61
C PHE A 88 10.94 10.76 2.28
N ALA A 89 11.77 11.75 1.99
CA ALA A 89 11.88 12.35 0.65
C ALA A 89 12.87 11.61 -0.26
N ASP A 90 13.66 10.67 0.27
CA ASP A 90 14.60 9.87 -0.51
C ASP A 90 13.84 8.79 -1.31
N LYS A 91 14.11 8.72 -2.62
CA LYS A 91 13.47 7.79 -3.54
C LYS A 91 13.74 6.33 -3.17
N SER A 92 14.97 5.99 -2.81
CA SER A 92 15.36 4.62 -2.47
C SER A 92 14.69 4.16 -1.19
N ARG A 93 14.58 5.06 -0.21
CA ARG A 93 13.84 4.83 1.04
C ARG A 93 12.37 4.58 0.79
N LEU A 94 11.72 5.44 -0.02
CA LEU A 94 10.31 5.28 -0.39
C LEU A 94 10.07 3.98 -1.16
N LYS A 95 10.93 3.67 -2.13
CA LYS A 95 10.84 2.42 -2.90
C LYS A 95 10.88 1.21 -1.96
N PHE A 96 11.87 1.13 -1.08
CA PHE A 96 11.98 0.06 -0.10
C PHE A 96 10.73 -0.09 0.76
N LEU A 97 10.16 1.02 1.26
CA LEU A 97 8.95 0.98 2.08
C LEU A 97 7.71 0.53 1.30
N LEU A 98 7.56 1.00 0.06
CA LEU A 98 6.45 0.60 -0.81
C LEU A 98 6.53 -0.88 -1.16
N GLU A 99 7.70 -1.39 -1.53
CA GLU A 99 7.92 -2.81 -1.81
C GLU A 99 7.64 -3.66 -0.56
N LYS A 100 8.12 -3.24 0.60
CA LYS A 100 7.96 -3.99 1.84
C LYS A 100 6.52 -4.06 2.36
N TYR A 101 5.77 -2.95 2.28
CA TYR A 101 4.48 -2.83 2.97
C TYR A 101 3.28 -2.71 2.03
N SER A 102 3.51 -2.43 0.74
CA SER A 102 2.45 -2.09 -0.20
C SER A 102 2.51 -2.84 -1.52
N GLN A 103 3.37 -3.86 -1.64
CA GLN A 103 3.59 -4.59 -2.89
C GLN A 103 2.31 -5.21 -3.45
N TYR A 104 1.43 -5.70 -2.58
CA TYR A 104 0.21 -6.43 -2.95
C TYR A 104 -1.08 -5.61 -2.79
N ILE A 105 -0.96 -4.30 -2.73
CA ILE A 105 -2.13 -3.42 -2.81
C ILE A 105 -2.71 -3.52 -4.23
N ASN A 106 -4.02 -3.77 -4.35
CA ASN A 106 -4.74 -3.97 -5.63
C ASN A 106 -4.82 -2.71 -6.52
N PHE A 107 -4.01 -1.71 -6.25
CA PHE A 107 -3.90 -0.48 -7.03
C PHE A 107 -2.45 -0.30 -7.51
N PRO A 108 -2.25 0.16 -8.75
CA PRO A 108 -0.90 0.42 -9.24
C PRO A 108 -0.27 1.56 -8.44
N LEU A 109 0.89 1.29 -7.85
CA LEU A 109 1.74 2.28 -7.19
C LEU A 109 2.90 2.60 -8.11
N SER A 110 3.10 3.89 -8.35
CA SER A 110 4.22 4.37 -9.15
C SER A 110 5.01 5.42 -8.37
N LEU A 111 6.31 5.36 -8.49
CA LEU A 111 7.24 6.33 -7.92
C LEU A 111 7.81 7.18 -9.04
N ASN A 112 7.79 8.49 -8.85
CA ASN A 112 8.35 9.45 -9.79
C ASN A 112 9.21 10.45 -9.01
N GLU A 113 10.33 10.83 -9.60
CA GLU A 113 11.19 11.89 -9.13
C GLU A 113 11.17 13.04 -10.16
N GLU A 114 11.32 14.27 -9.72
CA GLU A 114 11.28 15.43 -10.62
C GLU A 114 12.31 15.27 -11.75
N GLY A 115 11.83 15.24 -13.00
CA GLY A 115 12.66 15.02 -14.18
C GLY A 115 13.06 13.56 -14.44
N GLY A 116 12.61 12.60 -13.63
CA GLY A 116 12.84 11.18 -13.79
C GLY A 116 11.73 10.43 -14.52
N GLU A 117 11.97 9.16 -14.79
CA GLU A 117 10.95 8.26 -15.32
C GLU A 117 10.01 7.76 -14.21
N VAL A 118 8.74 7.53 -14.59
CA VAL A 118 7.75 6.93 -13.71
C VAL A 118 8.03 5.44 -13.57
N GLU A 119 8.35 5.01 -12.38
CA GLU A 119 8.65 3.62 -12.06
C GLU A 119 7.48 2.97 -11.31
N ARG A 120 6.97 1.85 -11.81
CA ARG A 120 5.99 1.05 -11.07
C ARG A 120 6.69 0.25 -9.99
N VAL A 121 6.20 0.34 -8.75
CA VAL A 121 6.88 -0.23 -7.57
C VAL A 121 6.11 -1.36 -6.89
N ASN A 122 4.94 -1.73 -7.40
CA ASN A 122 4.18 -2.86 -6.87
C ASN A 122 3.62 -3.76 -7.97
N GLU A 123 3.36 -5.01 -7.62
CA GLU A 123 2.79 -5.99 -8.55
C GLU A 123 1.26 -5.95 -8.59
N SER A 124 0.62 -5.39 -7.59
CA SER A 124 -0.85 -5.29 -7.43
C SER A 124 -1.63 -6.62 -7.37
N GLU A 125 -0.99 -7.75 -7.56
CA GLU A 125 -1.60 -9.07 -7.41
C GLU A 125 -0.69 -9.97 -6.59
N ALA A 126 -1.21 -10.49 -5.49
CA ALA A 126 -0.45 -11.35 -4.60
C ALA A 126 -0.26 -12.75 -5.23
N LEU A 127 0.97 -13.27 -5.18
CA LEU A 127 1.31 -14.58 -5.73
C LEU A 127 0.35 -15.68 -5.26
N TRP A 128 0.00 -15.67 -3.97
CA TRP A 128 -0.89 -16.69 -3.39
C TRP A 128 -2.36 -16.59 -3.84
N LEU A 129 -2.76 -15.52 -4.51
CA LEU A 129 -4.10 -15.38 -5.09
C LEU A 129 -4.18 -15.92 -6.50
N LYS A 130 -3.05 -16.06 -7.20
CA LYS A 130 -2.97 -16.67 -8.53
C LYS A 130 -3.32 -18.16 -8.47
N SER A 131 -3.76 -18.71 -9.60
CA SER A 131 -3.92 -20.15 -9.74
C SER A 131 -2.56 -20.85 -9.69
N LYS A 132 -2.46 -21.99 -9.00
CA LYS A 132 -1.21 -22.78 -8.93
C LYS A 132 -0.61 -23.12 -10.30
N ASN A 133 -1.47 -23.30 -11.31
CA ASN A 133 -1.06 -23.66 -12.66
C ASN A 133 -0.47 -22.47 -13.44
N GLU A 134 -0.61 -21.25 -12.91
CA GLU A 134 -0.12 -20.01 -13.50
C GLU A 134 1.17 -19.53 -12.84
N ILE A 135 1.65 -20.24 -11.82
CA ILE A 135 2.84 -19.86 -11.06
C ILE A 135 3.95 -20.88 -11.35
N SER A 136 5.08 -20.40 -11.80
CA SER A 136 6.28 -21.22 -11.99
C SER A 136 7.02 -21.49 -10.68
N ASP A 137 7.84 -22.53 -10.66
CA ASP A 137 8.72 -22.85 -9.52
C ASP A 137 9.69 -21.70 -9.21
N GLU A 138 10.12 -20.99 -10.25
CA GLU A 138 10.98 -19.82 -10.12
C GLU A 138 10.26 -18.66 -9.39
N GLU A 139 9.00 -18.35 -9.74
CA GLU A 139 8.19 -17.34 -9.06
C GLU A 139 7.99 -17.68 -7.58
N TYR A 140 7.75 -18.98 -7.24
CA TYR A 140 7.68 -19.41 -5.84
C TYR A 140 9.01 -19.22 -5.11
N SER A 141 10.11 -19.52 -5.74
CA SER A 141 11.46 -19.38 -5.18
C SER A 141 11.84 -17.92 -4.96
N ASP A 142 11.57 -17.07 -5.93
CA ASP A 142 11.83 -15.63 -5.86
C ASP A 142 10.98 -14.97 -4.77
N PHE A 143 9.71 -15.36 -4.66
CA PHE A 143 8.84 -14.89 -3.58
C PHE A 143 9.38 -15.30 -2.20
N TYR A 144 9.83 -16.55 -2.05
CA TYR A 144 10.46 -17.00 -0.81
C TYR A 144 11.69 -16.15 -0.43
N LYS A 145 12.61 -15.93 -1.39
CA LYS A 145 13.80 -15.09 -1.18
C LYS A 145 13.44 -13.67 -0.79
N PHE A 146 12.40 -13.13 -1.40
CA PHE A 146 11.91 -11.80 -1.11
C PHE A 146 11.39 -11.68 0.34
N ILE A 147 10.56 -12.62 0.81
CA ILE A 147 9.94 -12.53 2.16
C ILE A 147 10.87 -12.96 3.28
N SER A 148 11.79 -13.91 3.00
CA SER A 148 12.72 -14.48 4.00
C SER A 148 14.07 -13.78 4.07
N TYR A 149 14.42 -13.01 3.03
CA TYR A 149 15.78 -12.48 2.81
C TYR A 149 16.86 -13.57 2.68
N ASP A 150 16.47 -14.86 2.51
CA ASP A 150 17.38 -15.95 2.22
C ASP A 150 17.81 -15.89 0.74
N GLN A 151 19.09 -16.14 0.45
CA GLN A 151 19.61 -16.19 -0.93
C GLN A 151 19.50 -17.59 -1.54
N ASN A 152 19.15 -18.60 -0.74
CA ASN A 152 18.98 -19.97 -1.21
C ASN A 152 17.53 -20.23 -1.59
N ASP A 153 17.32 -21.20 -2.49
CA ASP A 153 15.99 -21.69 -2.79
C ASP A 153 15.43 -22.49 -1.61
N PRO A 154 14.11 -22.49 -1.40
CA PRO A 154 13.48 -23.34 -0.40
C PRO A 154 13.58 -24.81 -0.80
N ILE A 155 13.56 -25.74 0.17
CA ILE A 155 13.50 -27.18 -0.11
C ILE A 155 12.14 -27.57 -0.68
N LEU A 156 11.09 -26.96 -0.13
CA LEU A 156 9.72 -27.29 -0.45
C LEU A 156 8.82 -26.09 -0.19
N TRP A 157 7.75 -25.97 -0.97
CA TRP A 157 6.64 -25.06 -0.69
C TRP A 157 5.30 -25.80 -0.80
N VAL A 158 4.31 -25.26 -0.09
CA VAL A 158 2.94 -25.75 -0.13
C VAL A 158 2.02 -24.56 -0.32
N HIS A 159 1.33 -24.54 -1.43
CA HIS A 159 0.32 -23.54 -1.74
C HIS A 159 -1.07 -24.19 -1.66
N ASN A 160 -1.87 -23.76 -0.69
CA ASN A 160 -3.22 -24.28 -0.48
C ASN A 160 -4.26 -23.18 -0.50
N LYS A 161 -5.38 -23.48 -1.16
CA LYS A 161 -6.61 -22.72 -1.06
C LYS A 161 -7.64 -23.60 -0.36
N VAL A 162 -8.15 -23.12 0.77
CA VAL A 162 -9.19 -23.80 1.55
C VAL A 162 -10.50 -23.06 1.34
N GLU A 163 -11.50 -23.80 0.89
CA GLU A 163 -12.85 -23.30 0.65
C GLU A 163 -13.80 -23.86 1.72
N GLY A 164 -14.71 -23.03 2.23
CA GLY A 164 -15.67 -23.42 3.27
C GLY A 164 -16.18 -22.22 4.06
N ASN A 165 -16.62 -22.44 5.29
CA ASN A 165 -17.08 -21.35 6.18
C ASN A 165 -15.97 -20.33 6.48
N ASN A 166 -14.73 -20.79 6.54
CA ASN A 166 -13.54 -19.96 6.64
C ASN A 166 -12.68 -20.22 5.39
N GLU A 167 -12.78 -19.33 4.42
CA GLU A 167 -11.95 -19.38 3.23
C GLU A 167 -10.61 -18.69 3.51
N TYR A 168 -9.52 -19.37 3.20
CA TYR A 168 -8.19 -18.79 3.24
C TYR A 168 -7.26 -19.42 2.22
N THR A 169 -6.25 -18.68 1.83
CA THR A 169 -5.13 -19.20 1.04
C THR A 169 -3.87 -19.09 1.86
N ASN A 170 -3.05 -20.12 1.85
CA ASN A 170 -1.74 -20.10 2.47
C ASN A 170 -0.65 -20.54 1.50
N LEU A 171 0.52 -19.97 1.70
CA LEU A 171 1.75 -20.33 1.03
C LEU A 171 2.82 -20.53 2.11
N LEU A 172 3.26 -21.76 2.27
CA LEU A 172 4.22 -22.17 3.29
C LEU A 172 5.51 -22.62 2.63
N TYR A 173 6.65 -22.32 3.25
CA TYR A 173 7.97 -22.69 2.77
C TYR A 173 8.77 -23.44 3.83
N ILE A 174 9.58 -24.38 3.38
CA ILE A 174 10.61 -25.02 4.20
C ILE A 174 11.96 -24.51 3.71
N PRO A 175 12.68 -23.73 4.53
CA PRO A 175 13.99 -23.22 4.19
C PRO A 175 15.02 -24.34 4.06
N LYS A 176 16.03 -24.15 3.20
CA LYS A 176 17.16 -25.08 3.07
C LYS A 176 18.03 -25.15 4.33
N ASN A 177 18.20 -24.01 4.95
CA ASN A 177 18.93 -23.87 6.20
C ASN A 177 18.00 -23.36 7.29
N PRO A 178 18.08 -23.87 8.54
CA PRO A 178 17.26 -23.34 9.61
C PRO A 178 17.63 -21.86 9.86
N PRO A 179 16.65 -20.98 10.15
CA PRO A 179 16.93 -19.62 10.54
C PRO A 179 17.87 -19.57 11.76
N PHE A 180 18.74 -18.58 11.80
CA PHE A 180 19.76 -18.41 12.85
C PHE A 180 19.12 -18.31 14.24
N ASP A 181 17.93 -17.75 14.36
CA ASP A 181 17.18 -17.50 15.59
C ASP A 181 16.17 -18.60 15.96
N LEU A 182 16.11 -19.70 15.19
CA LEU A 182 15.15 -20.79 15.40
C LEU A 182 15.16 -21.34 16.84
N TRP A 183 16.33 -21.32 17.49
CA TRP A 183 16.53 -21.84 18.82
C TRP A 183 16.56 -20.77 19.93
N ASN A 184 16.51 -19.49 19.54
CA ASN A 184 16.43 -18.40 20.50
C ASN A 184 14.96 -18.22 20.90
N ARG A 185 14.59 -18.74 22.07
CA ARG A 185 13.32 -18.41 22.72
C ARG A 185 13.51 -17.07 23.44
N GLU A 186 12.92 -16.00 22.89
CA GLU A 186 12.64 -14.80 23.68
C GLU A 186 11.43 -15.06 24.59
#